data_3267affde7f3eaa1b5abed9676242059
#
_entry.id   3267affde7f3eaa1b5abed9676242059
#
_cell.length_a   1.000
_cell.length_b   1.000
_cell.length_c   1.000
_cell.angle_alpha   90.00
_cell.angle_beta   90.00
_cell.angle_gamma   90.00
#
_symmetry.space_group_name_H-M   'P 1'
#
loop_
_entity.id
_entity.type
_entity.pdbx_description
1 polymer ?
#
loop_
_entity_poly.entity_id
_entity_poly.type
_entity_poly.pdbx_seq_one_letter_code
_entity_poly.pdbx_strand_id
1 'polypeptide(L)'
;KAKNILKKVGLSNRLEHYPNELSGGEKQRVAISRALVNEPKIILADEPTGSLDKKTSNEIFKLLKKQINSKRLILFATHNRFLANKSDCLLEIVDGNIKSSNVRV
;
A
#
# COMPACT_ATOMS: atom_id res chain seq x y z
N LYS A 1 -11.98 5.05 16.37
CA LYS A 1 -10.90 5.34 15.39
C LYS A 1 -10.64 4.18 14.45
N ALA A 2 -10.48 2.97 14.98
CA ALA A 2 -10.22 1.78 14.17
C ALA A 2 -11.36 1.49 13.19
N LYS A 3 -12.62 1.58 13.63
CA LYS A 3 -13.78 1.33 12.76
C LYS A 3 -13.85 2.31 11.60
N ASN A 4 -13.56 3.58 11.85
CA ASN A 4 -13.56 4.60 10.80
C ASN A 4 -12.48 4.33 9.74
N ILE A 5 -11.31 3.88 10.19
CA ILE A 5 -10.22 3.55 9.28
C ILE A 5 -10.56 2.32 8.45
N LEU A 6 -11.17 1.30 9.03
CA LEU A 6 -11.60 0.10 8.31
C LEU A 6 -12.64 0.44 7.25
N LYS A 7 -13.59 1.34 7.55
CA LYS A 7 -14.54 1.83 6.57
C LYS A 7 -13.82 2.54 5.42
N LYS A 8 -12.83 3.37 5.74
CA LYS A 8 -12.05 4.10 4.76
C LYS A 8 -11.33 3.18 3.77
N VAL A 9 -10.89 1.99 4.20
CA VAL A 9 -10.23 1.02 3.34
C VAL A 9 -11.17 -0.04 2.77
N GLY A 10 -12.49 0.10 2.97
CA GLY A 10 -13.48 -0.76 2.35
C GLY A 10 -13.76 -2.06 3.09
N LEU A 11 -13.53 -2.11 4.39
CA LEU A 11 -13.72 -3.32 5.20
C LEU A 11 -14.86 -3.20 6.21
N SER A 12 -15.76 -2.23 6.05
CA SER A 12 -16.83 -2.01 7.04
C SER A 12 -17.72 -3.23 7.26
N ASN A 13 -17.96 -4.04 6.24
CA ASN A 13 -18.77 -5.24 6.35
C ASN A 13 -17.97 -6.47 6.81
N ARG A 14 -16.69 -6.32 7.15
CA ARG A 14 -15.82 -7.39 7.61
C ARG A 14 -15.31 -7.17 9.04
N LEU A 15 -15.86 -6.20 9.75
CA LEU A 15 -15.39 -5.81 11.10
C LEU A 15 -15.48 -6.95 12.11
N GLU A 16 -16.45 -7.84 11.94
CA GLU A 16 -16.67 -8.96 12.86
C GLU A 16 -15.86 -10.22 12.50
N HIS A 17 -15.16 -10.21 11.37
CA HIS A 17 -14.42 -11.38 10.90
C HIS A 17 -13.02 -11.45 11.50
N TYR A 18 -12.57 -12.67 11.80
CA TYR A 18 -11.19 -12.92 12.22
C TYR A 18 -10.25 -12.82 11.02
N PRO A 19 -8.96 -12.48 11.23
CA PRO A 19 -8.01 -12.34 10.12
C PRO A 19 -7.89 -13.56 9.19
N ASN A 20 -8.02 -14.77 9.73
CA ASN A 20 -7.93 -15.99 8.92
C ASN A 20 -9.15 -16.23 8.02
N GLU A 21 -10.20 -15.45 8.17
CA GLU A 21 -11.39 -15.52 7.32
C GLU A 21 -11.32 -14.56 6.14
N LEU A 22 -10.26 -13.77 6.05
CA LEU A 22 -10.13 -12.72 5.05
C LEU A 22 -9.35 -13.19 3.82
N SER A 23 -9.70 -12.65 2.64
CA SER A 23 -8.91 -12.83 1.43
C SER A 23 -7.55 -12.13 1.53
N GLY A 24 -6.64 -12.40 0.58
CA GLY A 24 -5.35 -11.71 0.53
C GLY A 24 -5.49 -10.21 0.44
N GLY A 25 -6.41 -9.71 -0.40
CA GLY A 25 -6.66 -8.27 -0.52
C GLY A 25 -7.23 -7.67 0.76
N GLU A 26 -8.14 -8.38 1.41
CA GLU A 26 -8.70 -7.93 2.69
C GLU A 26 -7.64 -7.90 3.78
N LYS A 27 -6.73 -8.88 3.81
CA LYS A 27 -5.61 -8.89 4.75
C LYS A 27 -4.70 -7.68 4.55
N GLN A 28 -4.43 -7.31 3.29
CA GLN A 28 -3.64 -6.12 2.98
C GLN A 28 -4.36 -4.84 3.40
N ARG A 29 -5.68 -4.78 3.23
CA ARG A 29 -6.46 -3.63 3.69
C ARG A 29 -6.40 -3.49 5.20
N VAL A 30 -6.42 -4.60 5.94
CA VAL A 30 -6.23 -4.57 7.40
C VAL A 30 -4.84 -4.05 7.76
N ALA A 31 -3.81 -4.51 7.04
CA ALA A 31 -2.44 -4.04 7.28
C ALA A 31 -2.31 -2.53 7.03
N ILE A 32 -2.93 -2.03 5.96
CA ILE A 32 -2.95 -0.58 5.66
C ILE A 32 -3.67 0.17 6.78
N SER A 33 -4.79 -0.36 7.26
CA SER A 33 -5.54 0.25 8.37
C SER A 33 -4.69 0.37 9.62
N ARG A 34 -3.92 -0.67 9.95
CA ARG A 34 -3.01 -0.65 11.11
C ARG A 34 -1.96 0.45 10.95
N ALA A 35 -1.43 0.60 9.75
CA ALA A 35 -0.45 1.65 9.48
C ALA A 35 -1.07 3.04 9.66
N LEU A 36 -2.35 3.21 9.32
CA LEU A 36 -3.02 4.50 9.36
C LEU A 36 -3.52 4.92 10.75
N VAL A 37 -3.63 3.97 11.70
CA VAL A 37 -4.22 4.25 13.03
C VAL A 37 -3.53 5.42 13.74
N ASN A 38 -2.21 5.51 13.65
CA ASN A 38 -1.44 6.56 14.31
C ASN A 38 -1.18 7.78 13.43
N GLU A 39 -1.87 7.88 12.30
CA GLU A 39 -1.75 9.01 11.37
C GLU A 39 -0.30 9.31 10.99
N PRO A 40 0.44 8.31 10.44
CA PRO A 40 1.87 8.48 10.16
C PRO A 40 2.12 9.45 9.02
N LYS A 41 3.30 10.06 9.05
CA LYS A 41 3.78 10.92 7.95
C LYS A 41 4.43 10.10 6.85
N ILE A 42 4.97 8.93 7.19
CA ILE A 42 5.63 8.03 6.24
C ILE A 42 5.05 6.63 6.43
N ILE A 43 4.64 6.03 5.33
CA ILE A 43 4.20 4.63 5.30
C ILE A 43 5.21 3.85 4.48
N LEU A 44 5.73 2.78 5.05
CA LEU A 44 6.64 1.86 4.36
C LEU A 44 5.86 0.61 3.98
N ALA A 45 5.90 0.24 2.70
CA ALA A 45 5.23 -0.95 2.20
C ALA A 45 6.24 -1.80 1.43
N ASP A 46 6.42 -3.04 1.87
CA ASP A 46 7.33 -3.99 1.24
C ASP A 46 6.51 -5.02 0.45
N GLU A 47 6.66 -4.99 -0.88
CA GLU A 47 5.90 -5.85 -1.79
C GLU A 47 4.41 -5.91 -1.44
N PRO A 48 3.70 -4.76 -1.38
CA PRO A 48 2.34 -4.74 -0.86
C PRO A 48 1.33 -5.53 -1.69
N THR A 49 1.69 -5.91 -2.91
CA THR A 49 0.81 -6.66 -3.81
C THR A 49 1.43 -7.99 -4.25
N GLY A 50 2.50 -8.44 -3.59
CA GLY A 50 3.33 -9.55 -4.06
C GLY A 50 2.61 -10.89 -4.22
N SER A 51 1.60 -11.16 -3.41
CA SER A 51 0.85 -12.43 -3.45
C SER A 51 -0.55 -12.29 -4.02
N LEU A 52 -0.88 -11.13 -4.60
CA LEU A 52 -2.24 -10.83 -5.08
C LEU A 52 -2.34 -10.96 -6.59
N ASP A 53 -3.56 -11.29 -7.07
CA ASP A 53 -3.85 -11.26 -8.49
C ASP A 53 -3.79 -9.82 -9.02
N LYS A 54 -3.80 -9.68 -10.35
CA LYS A 54 -3.62 -8.38 -11.01
C LYS A 54 -4.71 -7.38 -10.63
N LYS A 55 -5.96 -7.82 -10.61
CA LYS A 55 -7.10 -6.95 -10.27
C LYS A 55 -6.98 -6.43 -8.84
N THR A 56 -6.74 -7.34 -7.90
CA THR A 56 -6.61 -7.00 -6.48
C THR A 56 -5.38 -6.14 -6.24
N SER A 57 -4.28 -6.44 -6.93
CA SER A 57 -3.05 -5.63 -6.87
C SER A 57 -3.32 -4.17 -7.25
N ASN A 58 -4.06 -3.97 -8.34
CA ASN A 58 -4.41 -2.62 -8.78
C ASN A 58 -5.29 -1.90 -7.76
N GLU A 59 -6.23 -2.61 -7.15
CA GLU A 59 -7.11 -2.05 -6.13
C GLU A 59 -6.32 -1.62 -4.90
N ILE A 60 -5.38 -2.46 -4.44
CA ILE A 60 -4.52 -2.13 -3.29
C ILE A 60 -3.62 -0.96 -3.62
N PHE A 61 -3.04 -0.92 -4.82
CA PHE A 61 -2.19 0.18 -5.23
C PHE A 61 -2.96 1.50 -5.25
N LYS A 62 -4.18 1.50 -5.79
CA LYS A 62 -5.04 2.68 -5.80
C LYS A 62 -5.39 3.13 -4.39
N LEU A 63 -5.66 2.17 -3.50
CA LEU A 63 -5.96 2.47 -2.10
C LEU A 63 -4.77 3.17 -1.43
N LEU A 64 -3.57 2.65 -1.65
CA LEU A 64 -2.35 3.28 -1.12
C LEU A 64 -2.17 4.69 -1.67
N LYS A 65 -2.39 4.89 -2.97
CA LYS A 65 -2.28 6.22 -3.57
C LYS A 65 -3.23 7.23 -2.96
N LYS A 66 -4.43 6.79 -2.58
CA LYS A 66 -5.41 7.67 -1.94
C LYS A 66 -4.97 8.14 -0.57
N GLN A 67 -4.02 7.47 0.07
CA GLN A 67 -3.53 7.85 1.39
C GLN A 67 -2.44 8.92 1.32
N ILE A 68 -1.95 9.25 0.12
CA ILE A 68 -0.94 10.29 -0.08
C ILE A 68 -1.60 11.66 0.02
N ASN A 69 -0.96 12.57 0.77
CA ASN A 69 -1.40 13.95 0.84
C ASN A 69 -0.18 14.86 1.10
N SER A 70 -0.40 16.15 1.31
CA SER A 70 0.70 17.11 1.52
C SER A 70 1.55 16.82 2.77
N LYS A 71 1.05 15.97 3.68
CA LYS A 71 1.72 15.63 4.94
C LYS A 71 2.12 14.16 5.05
N ARG A 72 1.85 13.36 4.01
CA ARG A 72 2.11 11.92 4.06
C ARG A 72 2.78 11.43 2.80
N LEU A 73 3.83 10.66 2.99
CA LEU A 73 4.59 10.00 1.94
C LEU A 73 4.43 8.49 2.05
N ILE A 74 4.33 7.82 0.92
CA ILE A 74 4.37 6.35 0.89
C ILE A 74 5.61 5.92 0.11
N LEU A 75 6.42 5.09 0.75
CA LEU A 75 7.59 4.47 0.13
C LEU A 75 7.31 2.98 0.01
N PHE A 76 7.26 2.45 -1.20
CA PHE A 76 7.05 1.02 -1.38
C PHE A 76 8.16 0.38 -2.20
N ALA A 77 8.52 -0.84 -1.80
CA ALA A 77 9.52 -1.65 -2.49
C ALA A 77 8.80 -2.74 -3.28
N THR A 78 9.14 -2.91 -4.54
CA THR A 78 8.51 -3.92 -5.39
C THR A 78 9.45 -4.38 -6.50
N HIS A 79 9.29 -5.64 -6.91
CA HIS A 79 9.91 -6.19 -8.12
C HIS A 79 8.97 -6.06 -9.33
N ASN A 80 7.74 -5.62 -9.12
CA ASN A 80 6.76 -5.46 -10.19
C ASN A 80 6.97 -4.12 -10.90
N ARG A 81 7.59 -4.17 -12.07
CA ARG A 81 7.90 -2.96 -12.83
C ARG A 81 6.66 -2.18 -13.27
N PHE A 82 5.57 -2.89 -13.53
CA PHE A 82 4.32 -2.25 -13.91
C PHE A 82 3.80 -1.32 -12.81
N LEU A 83 3.86 -1.77 -11.57
CA LEU A 83 3.45 -0.95 -10.42
C LEU A 83 4.49 0.12 -10.10
N ALA A 84 5.77 -0.23 -10.18
CA ALA A 84 6.85 0.74 -9.94
C ALA A 84 6.75 1.92 -10.91
N ASN A 85 6.40 1.65 -12.17
CA ASN A 85 6.27 2.70 -13.18
C ASN A 85 5.09 3.63 -12.95
N LYS A 86 4.15 3.28 -12.08
CA LYS A 86 3.02 4.14 -11.72
C LYS A 86 3.33 5.09 -10.56
N SER A 87 4.52 4.97 -9.97
CA SER A 87 4.90 5.83 -8.85
C SER A 87 5.29 7.23 -9.33
N ASP A 88 5.25 8.18 -8.40
CA ASP A 88 5.65 9.56 -8.68
C ASP A 88 7.17 9.71 -8.74
N CYS A 89 7.88 8.85 -8.02
CA CYS A 89 9.34 8.82 -8.01
C CYS A 89 9.79 7.36 -8.00
N LEU A 90 10.66 7.01 -8.93
CA LEU A 90 11.19 5.66 -9.03
C LEU A 90 12.67 5.66 -8.69
N LEU A 91 13.05 4.81 -7.73
CA LEU A 91 14.45 4.55 -7.39
C LEU A 91 14.76 3.10 -7.73
N GLU A 92 15.80 2.89 -8.53
CA GLU A 92 16.27 1.54 -8.84
C GLU A 92 17.52 1.25 -8.01
N ILE A 93 17.45 0.15 -7.24
CA ILE A 93 18.52 -0.24 -6.32
C ILE A 93 19.14 -1.55 -6.82
N VAL A 94 20.47 -1.55 -6.99
CA VAL A 94 21.24 -2.73 -7.40
C VAL A 94 22.42 -2.87 -6.45
N ASP A 95 22.56 -4.06 -5.86
CA ASP A 95 23.66 -4.39 -4.93
C ASP A 95 23.79 -3.35 -3.80
N GLY A 96 22.67 -2.89 -3.27
CA GLY A 96 22.64 -1.94 -2.17
C GLY A 96 22.87 -0.48 -2.55
N ASN A 97 23.07 -0.19 -3.82
CA ASN A 97 23.32 1.15 -4.33
C ASN A 97 22.19 1.63 -5.22
N ILE A 98 21.90 2.92 -5.18
CA ILE A 98 20.91 3.52 -6.08
C ILE A 98 21.54 3.62 -7.47
N LYS A 99 20.98 2.88 -8.44
CA LYS A 99 21.45 2.87 -9.81
C LYS A 99 20.88 4.04 -10.61
N SER A 100 19.60 4.35 -10.40
CA SER A 100 18.93 5.43 -11.10
C SER A 100 17.80 5.99 -10.24
N SER A 101 17.44 7.24 -10.51
CA SER A 101 16.29 7.86 -9.90
C SER A 101 15.53 8.65 -10.96
N ASN A 102 14.21 8.65 -10.87
CA ASN A 102 13.36 9.32 -11.83
C ASN A 102 12.13 9.88 -11.12
N VAL A 103 12.02 11.19 -11.10
CA VAL A 103 10.88 11.89 -10.51
C VAL A 103 9.90 12.22 -11.62
N ARG A 104 8.63 11.81 -11.45
CA ARG A 104 7.57 11.94 -12.47
C ARG A 104 6.42 12.80 -11.96
N VAL A 105 6.71 13.98 -11.60
CA VAL A 105 5.70 14.89 -11.08
C VAL A 105 5.01 15.65 -12.21
#